data_00d218fb3852357873b4767c021cb11a
#
_entry.id   00d218fb3852357873b4767c021cb11a
#
_cell.length_a   1.000
_cell.length_b   1.000
_cell.length_c   1.000
_cell.angle_alpha   90.00
_cell.angle_beta   90.00
_cell.angle_gamma   90.00
#
_symmetry.space_group_name_H-M   'P 1'
#
loop_
_entity.id
_entity.type
_entity.pdbx_description
1 polymer ?
#
loop_
_entity_poly.entity_id
_entity_poly.type
_entity_poly.pdbx_seq_one_letter_code
_entity_poly.pdbx_strand_id
1 'polypeptide(L)'
;MFEGIFCPSITITDDEGNIDFDLWGKHLDHLADAGLNGVLLFGSIGEFYSVSLEDKKAACDFAVKRVGDRMKVFIGVGDTNYANVLELTRYAEKAGADAVLAVSPYYFGPSAPTAEHYFGGIAEATKLPVILYNFPARTGTDLTPELVASLAAKHANISGIKDTVDTISHTRKVIRAARAVNPEFTGFSGFDEYYLVKRVSG
;
A
#
# COMPACT_ATOMS: atom_id res chain seq x y z
N MET A 1 2.55 2.93 -14.93
CA MET A 1 3.46 2.29 -13.93
C MET A 1 3.90 3.35 -12.92
N PHE A 2 3.98 3.01 -11.62
CA PHE A 2 4.52 3.92 -10.60
C PHE A 2 6.04 3.73 -10.50
N GLU A 3 6.78 4.83 -10.41
CA GLU A 3 8.24 4.83 -10.31
C GLU A 3 8.71 5.81 -9.25
N GLY A 4 9.90 5.59 -8.73
CA GLY A 4 10.58 6.50 -7.84
C GLY A 4 10.46 6.13 -6.36
N ILE A 5 10.61 7.12 -5.49
CA ILE A 5 10.65 6.96 -4.05
C ILE A 5 9.32 7.40 -3.45
N PHE A 6 8.72 6.49 -2.69
CA PHE A 6 7.48 6.70 -1.94
C PHE A 6 7.77 6.62 -0.45
N CYS A 7 7.50 7.70 0.27
CA CYS A 7 7.71 7.75 1.72
C CYS A 7 6.48 7.19 2.46
N PRO A 8 6.63 6.14 3.28
CA PRO A 8 5.60 5.80 4.25
C PRO A 8 5.52 6.90 5.31
N SER A 9 4.47 7.73 5.25
CA SER A 9 4.28 8.82 6.21
C SER A 9 3.96 8.29 7.61
N ILE A 10 4.52 8.94 8.62
CA ILE A 10 4.00 8.86 9.98
C ILE A 10 2.61 9.49 10.04
N THR A 11 1.79 9.08 11.01
CA THR A 11 0.55 9.79 11.38
C THR A 11 0.87 10.67 12.58
N ILE A 12 0.79 11.98 12.43
CA ILE A 12 1.11 12.93 13.51
C ILE A 12 -0.17 13.21 14.29
N THR A 13 -0.13 13.00 15.59
CA THR A 13 -1.24 13.20 16.50
C THR A 13 -0.91 14.22 17.58
N ASP A 14 -1.94 14.82 18.15
CA ASP A 14 -1.86 15.60 19.37
C ASP A 14 -1.72 14.71 20.61
N ASP A 15 -1.63 15.32 21.80
CA ASP A 15 -1.49 14.61 23.08
C ASP A 15 -2.76 13.80 23.43
N GLU A 16 -3.90 14.09 22.86
CA GLU A 16 -5.17 13.39 23.01
C GLU A 16 -5.32 12.23 22.02
N GLY A 17 -4.40 12.10 21.03
CA GLY A 17 -4.38 11.06 20.02
C GLY A 17 -5.20 11.38 18.76
N ASN A 18 -5.69 12.59 18.59
CA ASN A 18 -6.33 13.02 17.36
C ASN A 18 -5.27 13.42 16.31
N ILE A 19 -5.58 13.26 15.02
CA ILE A 19 -4.65 13.67 13.96
C ILE A 19 -4.46 15.20 13.99
N ASP A 20 -3.21 15.64 14.17
CA ASP A 20 -2.83 17.03 14.02
C ASP A 20 -2.63 17.36 12.54
N PHE A 21 -3.68 17.78 11.88
CA PHE A 21 -3.66 18.11 10.45
C PHE A 21 -2.74 19.27 10.11
N ASP A 22 -2.53 20.24 11.02
CA ASP A 22 -1.65 21.37 10.78
C ASP A 22 -0.18 20.95 10.74
N LEU A 23 0.24 20.17 11.72
CA LEU A 23 1.59 19.66 11.79
C LEU A 23 1.84 18.60 10.72
N TRP A 24 0.88 17.70 10.52
CA TRP A 24 0.98 16.68 9.47
C TRP A 24 0.99 17.27 8.06
N GLY A 25 0.23 18.37 7.84
CA GLY A 25 0.28 19.11 6.57
C GLY A 25 1.66 19.68 6.27
N LYS A 26 2.36 20.22 7.29
CA LYS A 26 3.76 20.67 7.13
C LYS A 26 4.71 19.53 6.80
N HIS A 27 4.49 18.35 7.39
CA HIS A 27 5.25 17.14 7.07
C HIS A 27 5.02 16.72 5.62
N LEU A 28 3.76 16.68 5.14
CA LEU A 28 3.46 16.35 3.74
C LEU A 28 4.06 17.36 2.75
N ASP A 29 4.03 18.65 3.08
CA ASP A 29 4.70 19.67 2.28
C ASP A 29 6.21 19.46 2.22
N HIS A 30 6.84 19.14 3.36
CA HIS A 30 8.27 18.85 3.40
C HIS A 30 8.64 17.64 2.50
N LEU A 31 7.83 16.58 2.49
CA LEU A 31 8.04 15.43 1.62
C LEU A 31 7.92 15.81 0.14
N ALA A 32 6.93 16.63 -0.21
CA ALA A 32 6.74 17.11 -1.57
C ALA A 32 7.88 18.03 -2.02
N ASP A 33 8.31 18.97 -1.17
CA ASP A 33 9.41 19.89 -1.45
C ASP A 33 10.77 19.19 -1.54
N ALA A 34 10.92 18.04 -0.87
CA ALA A 34 12.08 17.16 -1.02
C ALA A 34 12.11 16.40 -2.36
N GLY A 35 11.09 16.55 -3.20
CA GLY A 35 11.02 15.94 -4.52
C GLY A 35 10.69 14.45 -4.52
N LEU A 36 10.00 13.95 -3.50
CA LEU A 36 9.54 12.56 -3.48
C LEU A 36 8.44 12.32 -4.53
N ASN A 37 8.43 11.12 -5.09
CA ASN A 37 7.47 10.75 -6.12
C ASN A 37 6.07 10.43 -5.55
N GLY A 38 6.01 10.05 -4.28
CA GLY A 38 4.74 9.79 -3.62
C GLY A 38 4.86 9.61 -2.11
N VAL A 39 3.70 9.60 -1.48
CA VAL A 39 3.51 9.32 -0.06
C VAL A 39 2.56 8.15 0.12
N LEU A 40 2.85 7.28 1.07
CA LEU A 40 1.96 6.21 1.52
C LEU A 40 1.42 6.56 2.90
N LEU A 41 0.14 6.81 3.01
CA LEU A 41 -0.56 6.99 4.27
C LEU A 41 -0.99 5.62 4.82
N PHE A 42 -1.04 5.50 6.13
CA PHE A 42 -1.55 4.30 6.81
C PHE A 42 -0.84 3.01 6.39
N GLY A 43 0.48 3.09 6.17
CA GLY A 43 1.35 1.93 6.22
C GLY A 43 1.66 1.56 7.68
N SER A 44 2.57 0.60 7.90
CA SER A 44 3.00 0.20 9.26
C SER A 44 3.65 1.36 10.03
N ILE A 45 4.41 2.21 9.35
CA ILE A 45 5.02 3.41 9.94
C ILE A 45 3.95 4.45 10.33
N GLY A 46 2.87 4.55 9.57
CA GLY A 46 1.73 5.42 9.87
C GLY A 46 0.74 4.80 10.85
N GLU A 47 1.10 3.71 11.53
CA GLU A 47 0.33 3.07 12.60
C GLU A 47 -1.13 2.81 12.24
N PHE A 48 -1.36 2.31 11.01
CA PHE A 48 -2.70 2.14 10.44
C PHE A 48 -3.69 1.39 11.36
N TYR A 49 -3.19 0.51 12.20
CA TYR A 49 -3.96 -0.33 13.12
C TYR A 49 -4.54 0.44 14.32
N SER A 50 -4.01 1.64 14.63
CA SER A 50 -4.45 2.49 15.73
C SER A 50 -5.37 3.64 15.29
N VAL A 51 -5.50 3.88 13.97
CA VAL A 51 -6.30 4.98 13.41
C VAL A 51 -7.71 4.50 13.06
N SER A 52 -8.72 5.23 13.50
CA SER A 52 -10.12 4.90 13.20
C SER A 52 -10.44 5.01 11.70
N LEU A 53 -11.50 4.33 11.25
CA LEU A 53 -11.92 4.42 9.85
C LEU A 53 -12.30 5.85 9.46
N GLU A 54 -12.97 6.57 10.35
CA GLU A 54 -13.39 7.96 10.09
C GLU A 54 -12.19 8.91 10.00
N ASP A 55 -11.19 8.75 10.87
CA ASP A 55 -9.96 9.52 10.80
C ASP A 55 -9.17 9.22 9.54
N LYS A 56 -9.11 7.94 9.12
CA LYS A 56 -8.50 7.56 7.83
C LYS A 56 -9.18 8.24 6.65
N LYS A 57 -10.51 8.34 6.64
CA LYS A 57 -11.25 9.05 5.59
C LYS A 57 -10.96 10.55 5.58
N ALA A 58 -11.02 11.19 6.76
CA ALA A 58 -10.69 12.60 6.89
C ALA A 58 -9.26 12.91 6.43
N ALA A 59 -8.33 12.03 6.79
CA ALA A 59 -6.94 12.12 6.38
C ALA A 59 -6.73 11.89 4.86
N CYS A 60 -7.51 11.00 4.23
CA CYS A 60 -7.50 10.86 2.77
C CYS A 60 -7.85 12.19 2.08
N ASP A 61 -8.97 12.80 2.44
CA ASP A 61 -9.42 14.07 1.87
C ASP A 61 -8.38 15.17 2.09
N PHE A 62 -7.85 15.26 3.31
CA PHE A 62 -6.84 16.25 3.67
C PHE A 62 -5.56 16.07 2.84
N ALA A 63 -5.00 14.87 2.80
CA ALA A 63 -3.72 14.62 2.13
C ALA A 63 -3.82 14.79 0.62
N VAL A 64 -4.86 14.24 -0.03
CA VAL A 64 -5.08 14.40 -1.47
C VAL A 64 -5.19 15.88 -1.84
N LYS A 65 -5.97 16.65 -1.08
CA LYS A 65 -6.10 18.09 -1.29
C LYS A 65 -4.80 18.86 -1.02
N ARG A 66 -4.06 18.49 0.04
CA ARG A 66 -2.83 19.18 0.45
C ARG A 66 -1.68 18.93 -0.51
N VAL A 67 -1.52 17.69 -0.92
CA VAL A 67 -0.44 17.28 -1.83
C VAL A 67 -0.69 17.78 -3.24
N GLY A 68 -1.93 17.69 -3.72
CA GLY A 68 -2.28 18.05 -5.10
C GLY A 68 -1.46 17.24 -6.11
N ASP A 69 -0.98 17.91 -7.15
CA ASP A 69 -0.18 17.29 -8.22
C ASP A 69 1.32 17.17 -7.89
N ARG A 70 1.74 17.56 -6.67
CA ARG A 70 3.17 17.58 -6.31
C ARG A 70 3.77 16.20 -6.14
N MET A 71 2.99 15.21 -5.67
CA MET A 71 3.38 13.81 -5.54
C MET A 71 2.17 12.89 -5.49
N LYS A 72 2.37 11.60 -5.74
CA LYS A 72 1.30 10.60 -5.69
C LYS A 72 0.89 10.26 -4.26
N VAL A 73 -0.39 10.00 -4.03
CA VAL A 73 -0.96 9.63 -2.73
C VAL A 73 -1.47 8.19 -2.77
N PHE A 74 -0.81 7.32 -2.01
CA PHE A 74 -1.25 5.94 -1.79
C PHE A 74 -1.92 5.82 -0.44
N ILE A 75 -3.03 5.09 -0.37
CA ILE A 75 -3.78 4.85 0.87
C ILE A 75 -3.65 3.40 1.29
N GLY A 76 -3.07 3.17 2.47
CA GLY A 76 -3.09 1.87 3.12
C GLY A 76 -4.50 1.56 3.63
N VAL A 77 -5.12 0.51 3.09
CA VAL A 77 -6.51 0.13 3.43
C VAL A 77 -6.59 -1.02 4.45
N GLY A 78 -5.48 -1.34 5.11
CA GLY A 78 -5.42 -2.42 6.08
C GLY A 78 -6.35 -2.21 7.28
N ASP A 79 -7.09 -3.28 7.63
CA ASP A 79 -7.92 -3.37 8.84
C ASP A 79 -8.15 -4.85 9.17
N THR A 80 -8.47 -5.17 10.42
CA THR A 80 -8.92 -6.51 10.83
C THR A 80 -10.39 -6.76 10.48
N ASN A 81 -11.17 -5.70 10.27
CA ASN A 81 -12.55 -5.77 9.79
C ASN A 81 -12.58 -5.60 8.26
N TYR A 82 -12.90 -6.66 7.53
CA TYR A 82 -12.94 -6.64 6.06
C TYR A 82 -13.94 -5.63 5.49
N ALA A 83 -15.04 -5.35 6.18
CA ALA A 83 -15.99 -4.32 5.73
C ALA A 83 -15.34 -2.93 5.72
N ASN A 84 -14.53 -2.62 6.75
CA ASN A 84 -13.76 -1.36 6.80
C ASN A 84 -12.73 -1.28 5.66
N VAL A 85 -12.07 -2.39 5.34
CA VAL A 85 -11.13 -2.45 4.20
C VAL A 85 -11.81 -2.05 2.90
N LEU A 86 -12.96 -2.67 2.60
CA LEU A 86 -13.72 -2.38 1.37
C LEU A 86 -14.29 -0.95 1.37
N GLU A 87 -14.72 -0.47 2.53
CA GLU A 87 -15.25 0.88 2.66
C GLU A 87 -14.15 1.94 2.42
N LEU A 88 -12.99 1.78 3.06
CA LEU A 88 -11.86 2.69 2.87
C LEU A 88 -11.31 2.61 1.43
N THR A 89 -11.32 1.42 0.82
CA THR A 89 -10.93 1.24 -0.58
C THR A 89 -11.80 2.08 -1.53
N ARG A 90 -13.12 2.01 -1.37
CA ARG A 90 -14.05 2.84 -2.18
C ARG A 90 -13.90 4.32 -1.87
N TYR A 91 -13.67 4.65 -0.61
CA TYR A 91 -13.48 6.04 -0.19
C TYR A 91 -12.22 6.65 -0.77
N ALA A 92 -11.10 5.92 -0.78
CA ALA A 92 -9.84 6.38 -1.38
C ALA A 92 -9.99 6.74 -2.87
N GLU A 93 -10.74 5.94 -3.63
CA GLU A 93 -11.08 6.28 -5.02
C GLU A 93 -11.90 7.57 -5.12
N LYS A 94 -12.94 7.71 -4.30
CA LYS A 94 -13.78 8.91 -4.27
C LYS A 94 -13.01 10.16 -3.85
N ALA A 95 -12.06 10.04 -2.93
CA ALA A 95 -11.21 11.12 -2.47
C ALA A 95 -10.15 11.55 -3.52
N GLY A 96 -9.92 10.73 -4.55
CA GLY A 96 -8.96 11.02 -5.61
C GLY A 96 -7.53 10.55 -5.31
N ALA A 97 -7.37 9.52 -4.47
CA ALA A 97 -6.08 8.87 -4.29
C ALA A 97 -5.56 8.24 -5.60
N ASP A 98 -4.25 8.05 -5.73
CA ASP A 98 -3.63 7.46 -6.92
C ASP A 98 -3.58 5.93 -6.88
N ALA A 99 -3.54 5.33 -5.70
CA ALA A 99 -3.58 3.87 -5.51
C ALA A 99 -3.99 3.51 -4.08
N VAL A 100 -4.36 2.23 -3.89
CA VAL A 100 -4.52 1.64 -2.57
C VAL A 100 -3.43 0.61 -2.31
N LEU A 101 -2.94 0.55 -1.06
CA LEU A 101 -2.01 -0.48 -0.59
C LEU A 101 -2.76 -1.44 0.33
N ALA A 102 -2.82 -2.71 -0.06
CA ALA A 102 -3.54 -3.74 0.67
C ALA A 102 -2.58 -4.72 1.35
N VAL A 103 -2.51 -4.68 2.67
CA VAL A 103 -1.79 -5.67 3.48
C VAL A 103 -2.67 -6.90 3.72
N SER A 104 -2.08 -8.10 3.80
CA SER A 104 -2.81 -9.30 4.20
C SER A 104 -3.50 -9.10 5.55
N PRO A 105 -4.66 -9.75 5.78
CA PRO A 105 -5.16 -9.89 7.13
C PRO A 105 -4.06 -10.38 8.06
N TYR A 106 -3.96 -9.78 9.23
CA TYR A 106 -2.92 -10.07 10.22
C TYR A 106 -3.54 -10.62 11.50
N TYR A 107 -2.71 -11.03 12.46
CA TYR A 107 -3.05 -11.78 13.66
C TYR A 107 -3.31 -13.27 13.36
N PHE A 108 -4.30 -13.62 12.56
CA PHE A 108 -4.47 -14.95 11.98
C PHE A 108 -4.23 -14.86 10.48
N GLY A 109 -3.05 -15.29 10.03
CA GLY A 109 -2.68 -15.26 8.62
C GLY A 109 -3.64 -16.11 7.76
N PRO A 110 -4.12 -15.60 6.62
CA PRO A 110 -5.04 -16.32 5.76
C PRO A 110 -4.34 -17.47 5.02
N SER A 111 -5.12 -18.52 4.69
CA SER A 111 -4.71 -19.49 3.68
C SER A 111 -4.64 -18.85 2.29
N ALA A 112 -3.96 -19.48 1.33
CA ALA A 112 -3.87 -18.94 -0.03
C ALA A 112 -5.24 -18.71 -0.69
N PRO A 113 -6.24 -19.61 -0.60
CA PRO A 113 -7.59 -19.33 -1.11
C PRO A 113 -8.27 -18.16 -0.41
N THR A 114 -8.09 -18.01 0.91
CA THR A 114 -8.64 -16.88 1.67
C THR A 114 -7.98 -15.55 1.29
N ALA A 115 -6.65 -15.56 1.10
CA ALA A 115 -5.91 -14.40 0.62
C ALA A 115 -6.35 -13.99 -0.80
N GLU A 116 -6.56 -14.97 -1.68
CA GLU A 116 -7.05 -14.72 -3.05
C GLU A 116 -8.45 -14.05 -3.02
N HIS A 117 -9.36 -14.55 -2.20
CA HIS A 117 -10.69 -13.95 -2.02
C HIS A 117 -10.59 -12.52 -1.44
N TYR A 118 -9.74 -12.32 -0.44
CA TYR A 118 -9.56 -11.02 0.21
C TYR A 118 -9.03 -9.95 -0.76
N PHE A 119 -7.94 -10.24 -1.45
CA PHE A 119 -7.34 -9.27 -2.39
C PHE A 119 -8.20 -9.09 -3.65
N GLY A 120 -8.84 -10.16 -4.12
CA GLY A 120 -9.79 -10.10 -5.23
C GLY A 120 -10.96 -9.16 -4.93
N GLY A 121 -11.57 -9.27 -3.75
CA GLY A 121 -12.65 -8.38 -3.35
C GLY A 121 -12.22 -6.91 -3.18
N ILE A 122 -10.98 -6.65 -2.75
CA ILE A 122 -10.42 -5.29 -2.75
C ILE A 122 -10.30 -4.76 -4.19
N ALA A 123 -9.76 -5.58 -5.10
CA ALA A 123 -9.60 -5.20 -6.50
C ALA A 123 -10.95 -4.91 -7.19
N GLU A 124 -11.99 -5.68 -6.87
CA GLU A 124 -13.36 -5.47 -7.38
C GLU A 124 -14.05 -4.24 -6.77
N ALA A 125 -13.60 -3.78 -5.60
CA ALA A 125 -14.21 -2.65 -4.90
C ALA A 125 -13.76 -1.28 -5.44
N THR A 126 -12.74 -1.22 -6.31
CA THR A 126 -12.18 0.04 -6.83
C THR A 126 -11.64 -0.10 -8.25
N LYS A 127 -11.53 1.03 -8.94
CA LYS A 127 -10.81 1.14 -10.22
C LYS A 127 -9.37 1.59 -10.04
N LEU A 128 -8.99 2.00 -8.83
CA LEU A 128 -7.62 2.39 -8.54
C LEU A 128 -6.66 1.21 -8.70
N PRO A 129 -5.40 1.48 -9.04
CA PRO A 129 -4.32 0.52 -8.88
C PRO A 129 -4.28 -0.03 -7.45
N VAL A 130 -4.24 -1.35 -7.32
CA VAL A 130 -4.08 -2.05 -6.04
C VAL A 130 -2.65 -2.55 -5.95
N ILE A 131 -1.94 -2.10 -4.94
CA ILE A 131 -0.59 -2.55 -4.60
C ILE A 131 -0.71 -3.55 -3.45
N LEU A 132 -0.34 -4.79 -3.69
CA LEU A 132 -0.29 -5.81 -2.65
C LEU A 132 0.80 -5.46 -1.64
N TYR A 133 0.58 -5.73 -0.36
CA TYR A 133 1.61 -5.52 0.65
C TYR A 133 1.97 -6.84 1.34
N ASN A 134 3.14 -7.35 1.00
CA ASN A 134 3.71 -8.55 1.59
C ASN A 134 4.65 -8.17 2.74
N PHE A 135 4.32 -8.61 3.95
CA PHE A 135 5.15 -8.45 5.14
C PHE A 135 4.96 -9.66 6.06
N PRO A 136 5.48 -10.84 5.69
CA PRO A 136 5.20 -12.10 6.41
C PRO A 136 5.62 -12.07 7.87
N ALA A 137 6.67 -11.34 8.22
CA ALA A 137 7.11 -11.17 9.62
C ALA A 137 6.07 -10.47 10.51
N ARG A 138 5.10 -9.78 9.94
CA ARG A 138 4.02 -9.07 10.67
C ARG A 138 2.65 -9.66 10.43
N THR A 139 2.41 -10.27 9.28
CA THR A 139 1.10 -10.82 8.92
C THR A 139 1.00 -12.32 9.15
N GLY A 140 2.14 -13.01 9.30
CA GLY A 140 2.19 -14.47 9.38
C GLY A 140 1.89 -15.17 8.05
N THR A 141 1.71 -14.42 6.96
CA THR A 141 1.40 -14.96 5.63
C THR A 141 2.35 -14.38 4.59
N ASP A 142 2.94 -15.26 3.80
CA ASP A 142 3.76 -14.88 2.65
C ASP A 142 2.93 -14.93 1.37
N LEU A 143 2.99 -13.84 0.59
CA LEU A 143 2.37 -13.79 -0.74
C LEU A 143 3.30 -14.43 -1.76
N THR A 144 3.09 -15.72 -2.01
CA THR A 144 3.95 -16.49 -2.91
C THR A 144 3.90 -15.95 -4.35
N PRO A 145 4.96 -16.20 -5.17
CA PRO A 145 4.97 -15.81 -6.58
C PRO A 145 3.75 -16.30 -7.36
N GLU A 146 3.28 -17.51 -7.08
CA GLU A 146 2.12 -18.13 -7.73
C GLU A 146 0.82 -17.41 -7.36
N LEU A 147 0.63 -17.06 -6.09
CA LEU A 147 -0.55 -16.33 -5.63
C LEU A 147 -0.58 -14.91 -6.25
N VAL A 148 0.55 -14.20 -6.23
CA VAL A 148 0.64 -12.85 -6.82
C VAL A 148 0.38 -12.89 -8.32
N ALA A 149 0.93 -13.86 -9.05
CA ALA A 149 0.67 -14.01 -10.47
C ALA A 149 -0.79 -14.35 -10.76
N SER A 150 -1.42 -15.24 -9.96
CA SER A 150 -2.86 -15.56 -10.07
C SER A 150 -3.72 -14.32 -9.88
N LEU A 151 -3.45 -13.53 -8.86
CA LEU A 151 -4.17 -12.28 -8.57
C LEU A 151 -4.01 -11.27 -9.70
N ALA A 152 -2.78 -11.03 -10.18
CA ALA A 152 -2.50 -10.10 -11.27
C ALA A 152 -3.12 -10.53 -12.61
N ALA A 153 -3.26 -11.84 -12.84
CA ALA A 153 -3.92 -12.38 -14.03
C ALA A 153 -5.45 -12.21 -13.98
N LYS A 154 -6.06 -12.32 -12.79
CA LYS A 154 -7.52 -12.23 -12.60
C LYS A 154 -8.03 -10.79 -12.50
N HIS A 155 -7.21 -9.89 -11.96
CA HIS A 155 -7.59 -8.51 -11.66
C HIS A 155 -6.57 -7.53 -12.27
N ALA A 156 -6.92 -6.91 -13.38
CA ALA A 156 -6.02 -6.04 -14.13
C ALA A 156 -5.51 -4.83 -13.32
N ASN A 157 -6.28 -4.39 -12.32
CA ASN A 157 -5.89 -3.31 -11.42
C ASN A 157 -4.99 -3.74 -10.25
N ILE A 158 -4.75 -5.04 -10.04
CA ILE A 158 -3.65 -5.49 -9.17
C ILE A 158 -2.35 -5.31 -9.96
N SER A 159 -1.70 -4.17 -9.74
CA SER A 159 -0.64 -3.63 -10.59
C SER A 159 0.73 -3.57 -9.94
N GLY A 160 0.85 -4.01 -8.68
CA GLY A 160 2.14 -3.98 -8.00
C GLY A 160 2.15 -4.69 -6.65
N ILE A 161 3.34 -4.76 -6.09
CA ILE A 161 3.58 -5.29 -4.75
C ILE A 161 4.62 -4.45 -4.00
N LYS A 162 4.36 -4.14 -2.74
CA LYS A 162 5.38 -3.74 -1.77
C LYS A 162 5.84 -4.99 -1.03
N ASP A 163 7.09 -5.39 -1.30
CA ASP A 163 7.63 -6.64 -0.78
C ASP A 163 8.65 -6.38 0.33
N THR A 164 8.23 -6.64 1.58
CA THR A 164 9.01 -6.43 2.80
C THR A 164 9.49 -7.77 3.34
N VAL A 165 10.44 -8.35 2.63
CA VAL A 165 11.07 -9.63 2.97
C VAL A 165 12.59 -9.50 2.99
N ASP A 166 13.23 -10.25 3.87
CA ASP A 166 14.69 -10.31 4.02
C ASP A 166 15.31 -11.34 3.07
N THR A 167 14.80 -11.35 1.82
CA THR A 167 15.36 -12.22 0.78
C THR A 167 15.07 -11.70 -0.63
N ILE A 168 16.13 -11.38 -1.33
CA ILE A 168 16.06 -10.83 -2.70
C ILE A 168 15.48 -11.84 -3.68
N SER A 169 15.75 -13.13 -3.46
CA SER A 169 15.25 -14.19 -4.34
C SER A 169 13.74 -14.28 -4.35
N HIS A 170 13.06 -13.94 -3.24
CA HIS A 170 11.60 -13.87 -3.16
C HIS A 170 11.08 -12.77 -4.08
N THR A 171 11.52 -11.52 -3.87
CA THR A 171 11.09 -10.37 -4.68
C THR A 171 11.31 -10.63 -6.18
N ARG A 172 12.49 -11.14 -6.57
CA ARG A 172 12.78 -11.47 -7.98
C ARG A 172 11.81 -12.49 -8.56
N LYS A 173 11.47 -13.57 -7.81
CA LYS A 173 10.53 -14.59 -8.25
C LYS A 173 9.11 -14.00 -8.41
N VAL A 174 8.68 -13.20 -7.45
CA VAL A 174 7.37 -12.52 -7.48
C VAL A 174 7.26 -11.61 -8.69
N ILE A 175 8.23 -10.70 -8.89
CA ILE A 175 8.21 -9.77 -10.02
C ILE A 175 8.22 -10.52 -11.36
N ARG A 176 9.06 -11.56 -11.49
CA ARG A 176 9.12 -12.35 -12.71
C ARG A 176 7.81 -13.09 -13.00
N ALA A 177 7.18 -13.69 -11.99
CA ALA A 177 5.91 -14.38 -12.14
C ALA A 177 4.76 -13.43 -12.49
N ALA A 178 4.69 -12.28 -11.79
CA ALA A 178 3.66 -11.27 -12.05
C ALA A 178 3.81 -10.62 -13.42
N ARG A 179 5.03 -10.27 -13.85
CA ARG A 179 5.27 -9.66 -15.17
C ARG A 179 5.04 -10.62 -16.35
N ALA A 180 5.03 -11.91 -16.12
CA ALA A 180 4.64 -12.87 -17.15
C ALA A 180 3.16 -12.75 -17.55
N VAL A 181 2.31 -12.21 -16.66
CA VAL A 181 0.86 -12.02 -16.88
C VAL A 181 0.45 -10.56 -16.96
N ASN A 182 1.22 -9.66 -16.31
CA ASN A 182 1.04 -8.21 -16.34
C ASN A 182 2.41 -7.54 -16.51
N PRO A 183 2.86 -7.23 -17.74
CA PRO A 183 4.19 -6.65 -18.00
C PRO A 183 4.48 -5.34 -17.26
N GLU A 184 3.44 -4.58 -16.92
CA GLU A 184 3.54 -3.29 -16.21
C GLU A 184 3.55 -3.44 -14.67
N PHE A 185 3.61 -4.67 -14.15
CA PHE A 185 3.58 -4.92 -12.72
C PHE A 185 4.79 -4.30 -12.00
N THR A 186 4.52 -3.47 -10.98
CA THR A 186 5.53 -2.70 -10.24
C THR A 186 5.92 -3.39 -8.93
N GLY A 187 7.23 -3.45 -8.65
CA GLY A 187 7.74 -3.91 -7.35
C GLY A 187 8.29 -2.74 -6.53
N PHE A 188 7.84 -2.62 -5.29
CA PHE A 188 8.42 -1.70 -4.31
C PHE A 188 9.24 -2.47 -3.26
N SER A 189 10.43 -1.98 -2.94
CA SER A 189 11.19 -2.48 -1.79
C SER A 189 10.61 -1.92 -0.50
N GLY A 190 10.29 -2.80 0.45
CA GLY A 190 9.86 -2.38 1.78
C GLY A 190 11.00 -2.18 2.77
N PHE A 191 12.21 -2.65 2.45
CA PHE A 191 13.45 -2.42 3.22
C PHE A 191 14.40 -1.54 2.42
N ASP A 192 14.90 -0.46 3.04
CA ASP A 192 15.75 0.53 2.41
C ASP A 192 17.11 -0.04 2.00
N GLU A 193 17.69 -0.91 2.82
CA GLU A 193 18.96 -1.59 2.56
C GLU A 193 18.93 -2.47 1.32
N TYR A 194 17.76 -2.90 0.89
CA TYR A 194 17.60 -3.73 -0.31
C TYR A 194 17.23 -2.93 -1.56
N TYR A 195 17.06 -1.62 -1.45
CA TYR A 195 16.62 -0.78 -2.57
C TYR A 195 17.47 -0.98 -3.83
N LEU A 196 18.79 -0.82 -3.71
CA LEU A 196 19.70 -0.93 -4.86
C LEU A 196 19.65 -2.33 -5.49
N VAL A 197 19.71 -3.35 -4.67
CA VAL A 197 19.75 -4.75 -5.15
C VAL A 197 18.42 -5.16 -5.77
N LYS A 198 17.30 -4.76 -5.17
CA LYS A 198 15.97 -5.03 -5.74
C LYS A 198 15.76 -4.29 -7.06
N ARG A 199 16.24 -3.05 -7.18
CA ARG A 199 16.16 -2.28 -8.43
C ARG A 199 16.91 -2.95 -9.60
N VAL A 200 18.08 -3.52 -9.37
CA VAL A 200 18.84 -4.22 -10.43
C VAL A 200 18.39 -5.65 -10.68
N SER A 201 17.53 -6.19 -9.83
CA SER A 201 17.02 -7.58 -9.94
C SER A 201 15.69 -7.69 -10.69
N GLY A 202 15.07 -6.59 -11.07
CA GLY A 202 13.79 -6.52 -11.77
C GLY A 202 12.97 -5.33 -11.47
#